data_2a673262028f79fdbbf87e97e711fd28
#
_entry.id   2a673262028f79fdbbf87e97e711fd28
#
_cell.length_a   1.000
_cell.length_b   1.000
_cell.length_c   1.000
_cell.angle_alpha   90.00
_cell.angle_beta   90.00
_cell.angle_gamma   90.00
#
_symmetry.space_group_name_H-M   'P 1'
#
loop_
_entity.id
_entity.type
_entity.pdbx_description
1 polymer ?
#
loop_
_entity_poly.entity_id
_entity_poly.type
_entity_poly.pdbx_seq_one_letter_code
_entity_poly.pdbx_strand_id
1 'polypeptide(L)'
;MITRLDPPGPAGSAVSCRRFVARTPDGGRTVLLSTPLPGTDPARFAAEATAARHLLGPWIAPVTDVAEPAAPAWYASPYVPALPLPVALAVHGGPLPEATVRAVGAALAEGLAAAHSQGLTHAGVSPAAVLLTADGPKLTCFGAVRAAAADGEPRTGLPGLDPGSLAPEQASGGRPRPPGDVFALGAVLAYAATGHTVPEREELPPALRPVVSSCLARDPADRPTAAALMEALAPPTAHQTVLNSAGTLLTPGWLPGRVVAALARQSAELLAAELPVVPEQTAPAERATPART
;
A
#
# COMPACT_ATOMS: atom_id res chain seq x y z
N MET A 1 21.89 -8.43 -10.43
CA MET A 1 21.81 -7.73 -9.14
C MET A 1 20.40 -7.16 -9.04
N ILE A 2 19.56 -7.66 -8.14
CA ILE A 2 18.18 -7.21 -8.01
C ILE A 2 18.20 -5.79 -7.42
N THR A 3 17.72 -4.81 -8.16
CA THR A 3 17.69 -3.42 -7.70
C THR A 3 16.60 -3.28 -6.64
N ARG A 4 17.00 -2.99 -5.40
CA ARG A 4 16.06 -2.77 -4.29
C ARG A 4 15.34 -1.44 -4.49
N LEU A 5 14.02 -1.46 -4.55
CA LEU A 5 13.21 -0.24 -4.73
C LEU A 5 13.12 0.59 -3.44
N ASP A 6 13.17 -0.10 -2.29
CA ASP A 6 13.10 0.58 -1.01
C ASP A 6 14.54 0.91 -0.54
N PRO A 7 15.00 2.17 -0.68
CA PRO A 7 16.19 2.61 0.05
C PRO A 7 15.92 2.41 1.54
N PRO A 8 16.96 2.30 2.38
CA PRO A 8 16.76 2.36 3.82
C PRO A 8 16.02 3.67 4.11
N GLY A 9 14.73 3.55 4.42
CA GLY A 9 13.89 4.71 4.77
C GLY A 9 14.44 5.41 6.00
N PRO A 10 14.04 6.66 6.26
CA PRO A 10 14.37 7.32 7.51
C PRO A 10 14.00 6.39 8.66
N ALA A 11 14.85 6.35 9.69
CA ALA A 11 14.67 5.48 10.85
C ALA A 11 13.25 5.64 11.40
N GLY A 12 12.44 4.56 11.35
CA GLY A 12 11.06 4.55 11.81
C GLY A 12 10.00 4.15 10.78
N SER A 13 10.30 4.09 9.48
CA SER A 13 9.32 3.63 8.49
C SER A 13 9.27 2.11 8.44
N ALA A 14 8.25 1.51 9.06
CA ALA A 14 8.01 0.06 8.99
C ALA A 14 7.55 -0.32 7.56
N VAL A 15 8.40 -1.00 6.82
CA VAL A 15 8.09 -1.55 5.48
C VAL A 15 7.49 -2.94 5.67
N SER A 16 6.31 -3.21 5.15
CA SER A 16 5.60 -4.51 5.33
C SER A 16 6.16 -5.64 4.46
N CYS A 17 6.95 -5.35 3.45
CA CYS A 17 7.60 -6.32 2.57
C CYS A 17 8.85 -5.70 1.93
N ARG A 18 9.75 -6.54 1.41
CA ARG A 18 10.87 -6.06 0.58
C ARG A 18 10.42 -5.99 -0.87
N ARG A 19 10.75 -4.90 -1.56
CA ARG A 19 10.35 -4.69 -2.95
C ARG A 19 11.57 -4.59 -3.85
N PHE A 20 11.50 -5.23 -5.02
CA PHE A 20 12.56 -5.30 -6.01
C PHE A 20 11.99 -5.08 -7.40
N VAL A 21 12.74 -4.43 -8.28
CA VAL A 21 12.38 -4.31 -9.69
C VAL A 21 13.07 -5.42 -10.47
N ALA A 22 12.34 -6.12 -11.32
CA ALA A 22 12.83 -7.20 -12.14
C ALA A 22 12.11 -7.24 -13.50
N ARG A 23 12.62 -8.07 -14.43
CA ARG A 23 11.92 -8.39 -15.68
C ARG A 23 11.27 -9.76 -15.61
N THR A 24 10.18 -9.94 -16.33
CA THR A 24 9.57 -11.26 -16.55
C THR A 24 10.54 -12.19 -17.30
N PRO A 25 10.40 -13.55 -17.21
CA PRO A 25 11.32 -14.48 -17.87
C PRO A 25 11.45 -14.28 -19.38
N ASP A 26 10.38 -13.87 -20.03
CA ASP A 26 10.36 -13.51 -21.46
C ASP A 26 11.02 -12.15 -21.77
N GLY A 27 11.46 -11.40 -20.73
CA GLY A 27 12.03 -10.07 -20.85
C GLY A 27 11.02 -8.98 -21.27
N GLY A 28 9.77 -9.33 -21.52
CA GLY A 28 8.76 -8.46 -22.12
C GLY A 28 8.21 -7.39 -21.17
N ARG A 29 8.21 -7.65 -19.85
CA ARG A 29 7.61 -6.74 -18.87
C ARG A 29 8.52 -6.48 -17.68
N THR A 30 8.46 -5.26 -17.16
CA THR A 30 9.08 -4.92 -15.88
C THR A 30 8.03 -5.09 -14.78
N VAL A 31 8.42 -5.74 -13.69
CA VAL A 31 7.56 -6.06 -12.54
C VAL A 31 8.17 -5.59 -11.23
N LEU A 32 7.31 -5.29 -10.28
CA LEU A 32 7.65 -5.05 -8.89
C LEU A 32 7.44 -6.36 -8.13
N LEU A 33 8.53 -6.99 -7.70
CA LEU A 33 8.50 -8.19 -6.85
C LEU A 33 8.45 -7.77 -5.38
N SER A 34 7.55 -8.38 -4.65
CA SER A 34 7.43 -8.22 -3.20
C SER A 34 7.69 -9.53 -2.50
N THR A 35 8.58 -9.53 -1.51
CA THR A 35 8.95 -10.71 -0.70
C THR A 35 8.69 -10.42 0.78
N PRO A 36 8.38 -11.45 1.61
CA PRO A 36 8.14 -11.24 3.03
C PRO A 36 9.40 -10.73 3.74
N LEU A 37 9.20 -10.05 4.86
CA LEU A 37 10.28 -9.71 5.78
C LEU A 37 10.74 -10.95 6.54
N PRO A 38 11.99 -10.95 7.06
CA PRO A 38 12.42 -11.96 8.02
C PRO A 38 11.47 -11.99 9.23
N GLY A 39 11.01 -13.16 9.63
CA GLY A 39 10.05 -13.35 10.72
C GLY A 39 8.58 -13.30 10.31
N THR A 40 8.24 -12.92 9.07
CA THR A 40 6.89 -13.11 8.53
C THR A 40 6.69 -14.54 8.08
N ASP A 41 5.55 -15.14 8.41
CA ASP A 41 5.19 -16.48 7.94
C ASP A 41 5.01 -16.50 6.40
N PRO A 42 5.86 -17.24 5.66
CA PRO A 42 5.80 -17.25 4.20
C PRO A 42 4.50 -17.81 3.63
N ALA A 43 3.88 -18.80 4.34
CA ALA A 43 2.64 -19.41 3.89
C ALA A 43 1.47 -18.42 4.03
N ARG A 44 1.39 -17.69 5.14
CA ARG A 44 0.39 -16.60 5.31
C ARG A 44 0.60 -15.49 4.28
N PHE A 45 1.85 -15.07 4.07
CA PHE A 45 2.17 -14.06 3.06
C PHE A 45 1.70 -14.48 1.66
N ALA A 46 1.96 -15.74 1.25
CA ALA A 46 1.53 -16.26 -0.04
C ALA A 46 -0.01 -16.37 -0.14
N ALA A 47 -0.68 -16.78 0.92
CA ALA A 47 -2.14 -16.85 0.98
C ALA A 47 -2.77 -15.45 0.81
N GLU A 48 -2.24 -14.43 1.49
CA GLU A 48 -2.70 -13.06 1.35
C GLU A 48 -2.42 -12.49 -0.05
N ALA A 49 -1.26 -12.80 -0.63
CA ALA A 49 -0.94 -12.43 -2.01
C ALA A 49 -1.91 -13.07 -3.01
N THR A 50 -2.29 -14.33 -2.80
CA THR A 50 -3.27 -15.02 -3.64
C THR A 50 -4.65 -14.37 -3.51
N ALA A 51 -5.08 -14.02 -2.30
CA ALA A 51 -6.34 -13.31 -2.07
C ALA A 51 -6.33 -11.91 -2.72
N ALA A 52 -5.18 -11.22 -2.70
CA ALA A 52 -5.02 -9.91 -3.32
C ALA A 52 -5.24 -9.88 -4.84
N ARG A 53 -5.13 -11.02 -5.54
CA ARG A 53 -5.41 -11.12 -6.99
C ARG A 53 -6.86 -10.75 -7.35
N HIS A 54 -7.78 -10.86 -6.39
CA HIS A 54 -9.18 -10.49 -6.55
C HIS A 54 -9.46 -9.02 -6.25
N LEU A 55 -8.47 -8.30 -5.73
CA LEU A 55 -8.61 -6.89 -5.39
C LEU A 55 -8.24 -6.03 -6.59
N LEU A 56 -9.25 -5.54 -7.28
CA LEU A 56 -9.09 -4.73 -8.49
C LEU A 56 -9.56 -3.29 -8.23
N GLY A 57 -8.87 -2.34 -8.84
CA GLY A 57 -9.25 -0.93 -8.78
C GLY A 57 -8.12 0.00 -9.18
N PRO A 58 -8.45 1.24 -9.56
CA PRO A 58 -7.45 2.19 -10.04
C PRO A 58 -6.43 2.58 -8.96
N TRP A 59 -6.78 2.46 -7.68
CA TRP A 59 -5.96 2.87 -6.53
C TRP A 59 -5.29 1.71 -5.79
N ILE A 60 -5.44 0.50 -6.31
CA ILE A 60 -4.80 -0.71 -5.78
C ILE A 60 -3.71 -1.15 -6.75
N ALA A 61 -2.56 -1.53 -6.23
CA ALA A 61 -1.54 -2.19 -7.03
C ALA A 61 -1.98 -3.65 -7.27
N PRO A 62 -2.27 -4.05 -8.53
CA PRO A 62 -2.77 -5.39 -8.79
C PRO A 62 -1.67 -6.42 -8.57
N VAL A 63 -2.03 -7.58 -8.03
CA VAL A 63 -1.16 -8.76 -7.96
C VAL A 63 -1.40 -9.61 -9.21
N THR A 64 -0.38 -9.72 -10.07
CA THR A 64 -0.47 -10.50 -11.33
C THR A 64 0.00 -11.93 -11.16
N ASP A 65 1.08 -12.12 -10.40
CA ASP A 65 1.72 -13.42 -10.24
C ASP A 65 2.09 -13.66 -8.78
N VAL A 66 2.06 -14.91 -8.35
CA VAL A 66 2.40 -15.38 -6.98
C VAL A 66 3.31 -16.58 -7.10
N ALA A 67 4.24 -16.74 -6.16
CA ALA A 67 5.12 -17.89 -6.11
C ALA A 67 4.34 -19.20 -6.00
N GLU A 68 4.87 -20.27 -6.63
CA GLU A 68 4.39 -21.62 -6.41
C GLU A 68 4.55 -22.05 -4.94
N PRO A 69 3.65 -22.91 -4.41
CA PRO A 69 3.61 -23.25 -2.98
C PRO A 69 4.93 -23.82 -2.40
N ALA A 70 5.78 -24.42 -3.24
CA ALA A 70 7.06 -25.01 -2.82
C ALA A 70 8.26 -24.03 -2.99
N ALA A 71 8.05 -22.88 -3.59
CA ALA A 71 9.09 -21.88 -3.84
C ALA A 71 9.15 -20.84 -2.69
N PRO A 72 10.25 -20.10 -2.57
CA PRO A 72 10.28 -18.91 -1.69
C PRO A 72 9.12 -17.96 -2.00
N ALA A 73 8.42 -17.51 -0.97
CA ALA A 73 7.24 -16.68 -1.13
C ALA A 73 7.56 -15.31 -1.77
N TRP A 74 6.86 -14.99 -2.83
CA TRP A 74 6.86 -13.67 -3.48
C TRP A 74 5.55 -13.44 -4.23
N TYR A 75 5.24 -12.19 -4.50
CA TYR A 75 4.24 -11.83 -5.50
C TYR A 75 4.76 -10.71 -6.41
N ALA A 76 4.20 -10.62 -7.60
CA ALA A 76 4.53 -9.60 -8.59
C ALA A 76 3.33 -8.68 -8.86
N SER A 77 3.66 -7.41 -9.09
CA SER A 77 2.76 -6.38 -9.62
C SER A 77 3.39 -5.76 -10.85
N PRO A 78 2.62 -5.21 -11.80
CA PRO A 78 3.19 -4.40 -12.88
C PRO A 78 4.01 -3.25 -12.28
N TYR A 79 5.21 -3.06 -12.79
CA TYR A 79 6.02 -1.92 -12.36
C TYR A 79 5.46 -0.63 -12.96
N VAL A 80 5.28 0.36 -12.10
CA VAL A 80 5.10 1.76 -12.48
C VAL A 80 6.07 2.61 -11.67
N PRO A 81 6.62 3.69 -12.24
CA PRO A 81 7.45 4.63 -11.47
C PRO A 81 6.65 5.17 -10.29
N ALA A 82 7.18 4.96 -9.09
CA ALA A 82 6.47 5.26 -7.86
C ALA A 82 7.41 5.60 -6.71
N LEU A 83 7.01 6.52 -5.85
CA LEU A 83 7.69 6.79 -4.60
C LEU A 83 6.82 6.35 -3.43
N PRO A 84 7.34 5.54 -2.49
CA PRO A 84 6.68 5.33 -1.21
C PRO A 84 6.42 6.67 -0.52
N LEU A 85 5.28 6.82 0.15
CA LEU A 85 4.88 8.09 0.78
C LEU A 85 5.98 8.68 1.70
N PRO A 86 6.70 7.89 2.54
CA PRO A 86 7.81 8.42 3.33
C PRO A 86 8.94 9.01 2.49
N VAL A 87 9.25 8.38 1.35
CA VAL A 87 10.26 8.89 0.41
C VAL A 87 9.78 10.17 -0.27
N ALA A 88 8.49 10.23 -0.62
CA ALA A 88 7.90 11.43 -1.22
C ALA A 88 7.96 12.64 -0.27
N LEU A 89 7.68 12.45 1.03
CA LEU A 89 7.84 13.50 2.04
C LEU A 89 9.31 13.95 2.14
N ALA A 90 10.25 13.01 2.19
CA ALA A 90 11.68 13.32 2.25
C ALA A 90 12.16 14.11 1.00
N VAL A 91 11.71 13.71 -0.19
CA VAL A 91 11.99 14.41 -1.46
C VAL A 91 11.35 15.79 -1.50
N HIS A 92 10.13 15.91 -0.99
CA HIS A 92 9.44 17.19 -0.89
C HIS A 92 10.16 18.14 0.08
N GLY A 93 10.73 17.59 1.14
CA GLY A 93 11.43 18.32 2.20
C GLY A 93 10.52 18.61 3.41
N GLY A 94 9.46 17.83 3.60
CA GLY A 94 8.51 17.94 4.71
C GLY A 94 7.11 17.44 4.36
N PRO A 95 6.10 17.79 5.17
CA PRO A 95 4.71 17.44 4.96
C PRO A 95 4.19 17.84 3.57
N LEU A 96 3.26 17.06 3.04
CA LEU A 96 2.64 17.35 1.74
C LEU A 96 1.58 18.47 1.86
N PRO A 97 1.34 19.24 0.80
CA PRO A 97 0.27 20.24 0.77
C PRO A 97 -1.10 19.62 1.06
N GLU A 98 -1.98 20.34 1.76
CA GLU A 98 -3.32 19.85 2.13
C GLU A 98 -4.11 19.31 0.93
N ALA A 99 -4.07 20.00 -0.21
CA ALA A 99 -4.74 19.56 -1.43
C ALA A 99 -4.24 18.19 -1.91
N THR A 100 -2.92 17.96 -1.84
CA THR A 100 -2.31 16.66 -2.15
C THR A 100 -2.77 15.59 -1.16
N VAL A 101 -2.78 15.89 0.15
CA VAL A 101 -3.23 14.96 1.20
C VAL A 101 -4.69 14.56 0.98
N ARG A 102 -5.57 15.52 0.68
CA ARG A 102 -6.97 15.27 0.35
C ARG A 102 -7.14 14.39 -0.88
N ALA A 103 -6.41 14.68 -1.95
CA ALA A 103 -6.46 13.91 -3.19
C ALA A 103 -5.99 12.45 -2.98
N VAL A 104 -4.88 12.26 -2.27
CA VAL A 104 -4.39 10.92 -1.88
C VAL A 104 -5.42 10.20 -1.02
N GLY A 105 -5.95 10.87 -0.02
CA GLY A 105 -6.92 10.28 0.90
C GLY A 105 -8.22 9.86 0.21
N ALA A 106 -8.77 10.71 -0.65
CA ALA A 106 -9.98 10.42 -1.40
C ALA A 106 -9.80 9.22 -2.34
N ALA A 107 -8.68 9.17 -3.07
CA ALA A 107 -8.36 8.06 -3.97
C ALA A 107 -8.21 6.74 -3.21
N LEU A 108 -7.48 6.73 -2.09
CA LEU A 108 -7.31 5.53 -1.27
C LEU A 108 -8.63 5.11 -0.60
N ALA A 109 -9.44 6.07 -0.15
CA ALA A 109 -10.78 5.80 0.41
C ALA A 109 -11.71 5.18 -0.64
N GLU A 110 -11.69 5.63 -1.90
CA GLU A 110 -12.41 5.01 -3.00
C GLU A 110 -11.98 3.55 -3.22
N GLY A 111 -10.66 3.30 -3.26
CA GLY A 111 -10.13 1.94 -3.40
C GLY A 111 -10.54 1.02 -2.25
N LEU A 112 -10.51 1.52 -1.01
CA LEU A 112 -10.98 0.76 0.17
C LEU A 112 -12.49 0.54 0.13
N ALA A 113 -13.28 1.55 -0.26
CA ALA A 113 -14.74 1.39 -0.38
C ALA A 113 -15.11 0.31 -1.39
N ALA A 114 -14.42 0.27 -2.53
CA ALA A 114 -14.60 -0.78 -3.55
C ALA A 114 -14.24 -2.18 -3.00
N ALA A 115 -13.14 -2.31 -2.24
CA ALA A 115 -12.78 -3.55 -1.58
C ALA A 115 -13.81 -3.98 -0.53
N HIS A 116 -14.22 -3.06 0.33
CA HIS A 116 -15.19 -3.31 1.40
C HIS A 116 -16.55 -3.73 0.86
N SER A 117 -17.01 -3.17 -0.26
CA SER A 117 -18.25 -3.57 -0.92
C SER A 117 -18.24 -5.02 -1.42
N GLN A 118 -17.06 -5.57 -1.68
CA GLN A 118 -16.85 -6.97 -2.06
C GLN A 118 -16.58 -7.88 -0.84
N GLY A 119 -16.72 -7.37 0.38
CA GLY A 119 -16.44 -8.11 1.62
C GLY A 119 -14.95 -8.30 1.91
N LEU A 120 -14.06 -7.59 1.20
CA LEU A 120 -12.61 -7.66 1.39
C LEU A 120 -12.14 -6.53 2.32
N THR A 121 -11.25 -6.86 3.24
CA THR A 121 -10.55 -5.90 4.11
C THR A 121 -9.09 -5.87 3.69
N HIS A 122 -8.53 -4.69 3.48
CA HIS A 122 -7.14 -4.56 3.01
C HIS A 122 -6.14 -5.06 4.06
N ALA A 123 -6.30 -4.66 5.31
CA ALA A 123 -5.48 -5.10 6.44
C ALA A 123 -3.95 -4.95 6.20
N GLY A 124 -3.53 -3.83 5.65
CA GLY A 124 -2.13 -3.56 5.35
C GLY A 124 -1.86 -2.09 4.99
N VAL A 125 -2.84 -1.22 5.24
CA VAL A 125 -2.71 0.22 5.02
C VAL A 125 -1.68 0.80 5.98
N SER A 126 -0.70 1.53 5.45
CA SER A 126 0.33 2.24 6.21
C SER A 126 1.04 3.26 5.29
N PRO A 127 1.79 4.23 5.81
CA PRO A 127 2.54 5.16 4.95
C PRO A 127 3.46 4.46 3.94
N ALA A 128 4.15 3.39 4.34
CA ALA A 128 5.05 2.64 3.47
C ALA A 128 4.31 1.79 2.42
N ALA A 129 3.03 1.46 2.65
CA ALA A 129 2.18 0.74 1.71
C ALA A 129 1.59 1.63 0.62
N VAL A 130 1.66 2.96 0.77
CA VAL A 130 1.19 3.92 -0.23
C VAL A 130 2.33 4.29 -1.18
N LEU A 131 2.13 4.03 -2.46
CA LEU A 131 3.02 4.43 -3.56
C LEU A 131 2.39 5.59 -4.31
N LEU A 132 3.10 6.71 -4.41
CA LEU A 132 2.68 7.85 -5.23
C LEU A 132 3.23 7.68 -6.64
N THR A 133 2.36 7.65 -7.63
CA THR A 133 2.69 7.58 -9.07
C THR A 133 2.22 8.85 -9.76
N ALA A 134 2.58 9.05 -11.03
CA ALA A 134 2.09 10.17 -11.81
C ALA A 134 0.55 10.15 -11.99
N ASP A 135 -0.04 8.95 -12.05
CA ASP A 135 -1.47 8.73 -12.31
C ASP A 135 -2.31 8.62 -11.03
N GLY A 136 -1.70 8.75 -9.86
CA GLY A 136 -2.38 8.68 -8.57
C GLY A 136 -1.69 7.75 -7.56
N PRO A 137 -2.21 7.68 -6.32
CA PRO A 137 -1.68 6.78 -5.32
C PRO A 137 -2.04 5.33 -5.64
N LYS A 138 -1.19 4.39 -5.25
CA LYS A 138 -1.43 2.95 -5.31
C LYS A 138 -1.23 2.34 -3.94
N LEU A 139 -2.19 1.58 -3.47
CA LEU A 139 -2.11 0.85 -2.22
C LEU A 139 -1.53 -0.55 -2.47
N THR A 140 -0.51 -0.91 -1.70
CA THR A 140 0.20 -2.20 -1.76
C THR A 140 0.12 -2.91 -0.41
N CYS A 141 0.77 -4.07 -0.27
CA CYS A 141 0.87 -4.79 1.00
C CYS A 141 -0.47 -5.28 1.57
N PHE A 142 -1.41 -5.69 0.70
CA PHE A 142 -2.64 -6.34 1.11
C PHE A 142 -2.36 -7.50 2.07
N GLY A 143 -3.15 -7.58 3.15
CA GLY A 143 -3.06 -8.65 4.13
C GLY A 143 -1.86 -8.59 5.07
N ALA A 144 -1.05 -7.53 5.08
CA ALA A 144 0.16 -7.46 5.90
C ALA A 144 -0.11 -7.72 7.40
N VAL A 145 -1.24 -7.25 7.93
CA VAL A 145 -1.66 -7.49 9.32
C VAL A 145 -1.97 -8.97 9.57
N ARG A 146 -2.62 -9.65 8.60
CA ARG A 146 -2.94 -11.08 8.68
C ARG A 146 -1.70 -11.96 8.46
N ALA A 147 -0.80 -11.53 7.58
CA ALA A 147 0.46 -12.22 7.34
C ALA A 147 1.40 -12.16 8.55
N ALA A 148 1.36 -11.08 9.33
CA ALA A 148 2.22 -10.89 10.50
C ALA A 148 1.87 -11.82 11.65
N ALA A 149 0.57 -12.03 11.95
CA ALA A 149 0.12 -12.95 13.01
C ALA A 149 -1.32 -13.43 12.75
N ALA A 150 -1.67 -14.58 13.35
CA ALA A 150 -3.03 -15.11 13.31
C ALA A 150 -4.02 -14.25 14.10
N ASP A 151 -5.31 -14.47 13.85
CA ASP A 151 -6.36 -13.86 14.67
C ASP A 151 -6.27 -14.43 16.10
N GLY A 152 -6.41 -13.55 17.09
CA GLY A 152 -6.21 -13.86 18.50
C GLY A 152 -4.80 -13.60 19.04
N GLU A 153 -3.80 -13.43 18.17
CA GLU A 153 -2.42 -13.17 18.57
C GLU A 153 -2.15 -11.64 18.59
N PRO A 154 -1.53 -11.07 19.65
CA PRO A 154 -1.13 -9.67 19.67
C PRO A 154 -0.17 -9.33 18.53
N ARG A 155 -0.37 -8.16 17.94
CA ARG A 155 0.42 -7.71 16.77
C ARG A 155 1.34 -6.52 17.04
N THR A 156 1.32 -6.01 18.26
CA THR A 156 2.17 -4.88 18.65
C THR A 156 3.65 -5.24 18.55
N GLY A 157 4.43 -4.42 17.86
CA GLY A 157 5.87 -4.61 17.71
C GLY A 157 6.30 -5.67 16.71
N LEU A 158 5.37 -6.28 15.98
CA LEU A 158 5.74 -7.24 14.94
C LEU A 158 6.40 -6.53 13.74
N PRO A 159 7.40 -7.19 13.11
CA PRO A 159 8.08 -6.66 11.94
C PRO A 159 7.09 -6.34 10.81
N GLY A 160 7.30 -5.21 10.14
CA GLY A 160 6.50 -4.83 8.98
C GLY A 160 5.16 -4.17 9.28
N LEU A 161 4.78 -4.04 10.54
CA LEU A 161 3.60 -3.29 10.97
C LEU A 161 4.03 -1.93 11.52
N ASP A 162 3.39 -0.87 11.02
CA ASP A 162 3.53 0.48 11.58
C ASP A 162 2.63 0.61 12.81
N PRO A 163 3.20 0.84 14.00
CA PRO A 163 2.41 0.93 15.23
C PRO A 163 1.33 2.01 15.20
N GLY A 164 1.60 3.15 14.53
CA GLY A 164 0.66 4.25 14.42
C GLY A 164 -0.50 3.99 13.45
N SER A 165 -0.32 3.08 12.49
CA SER A 165 -1.35 2.69 11.53
C SER A 165 -2.11 1.44 11.96
N LEU A 166 -1.68 0.76 13.02
CA LEU A 166 -2.32 -0.45 13.52
C LEU A 166 -3.46 -0.07 14.49
N ALA A 167 -4.70 -0.32 14.07
CA ALA A 167 -5.86 -0.02 14.89
C ALA A 167 -5.82 -0.76 16.24
N PRO A 168 -6.30 -0.16 17.36
CA PRO A 168 -6.20 -0.75 18.70
C PRO A 168 -6.74 -2.18 18.80
N GLU A 169 -7.88 -2.45 18.17
CA GLU A 169 -8.47 -3.78 18.11
C GLU A 169 -7.61 -4.79 17.34
N GLN A 170 -6.91 -4.35 16.31
CA GLN A 170 -6.00 -5.19 15.54
C GLN A 170 -4.68 -5.42 16.31
N ALA A 171 -4.19 -4.40 16.99
CA ALA A 171 -3.00 -4.52 17.86
C ALA A 171 -3.20 -5.58 18.94
N SER A 172 -4.41 -5.66 19.49
CA SER A 172 -4.81 -6.65 20.51
C SER A 172 -5.10 -8.06 19.94
N GLY A 173 -4.93 -8.28 18.63
CA GLY A 173 -5.17 -9.57 18.00
C GLY A 173 -6.54 -9.73 17.36
N GLY A 174 -7.38 -8.71 17.37
CA GLY A 174 -8.69 -8.77 16.72
C GLY A 174 -8.60 -9.02 15.23
N ARG A 175 -9.57 -9.76 14.69
CA ARG A 175 -9.67 -10.01 13.24
C ARG A 175 -9.77 -8.68 12.49
N PRO A 176 -8.94 -8.46 11.44
CA PRO A 176 -9.03 -7.26 10.62
C PRO A 176 -10.40 -7.11 9.95
N ARG A 177 -10.98 -5.91 10.08
CA ARG A 177 -12.28 -5.52 9.52
C ARG A 177 -12.18 -4.14 8.85
N PRO A 178 -13.14 -3.75 7.99
CA PRO A 178 -13.15 -2.45 7.31
C PRO A 178 -12.84 -1.22 8.18
N PRO A 179 -13.37 -1.07 9.41
CA PRO A 179 -13.02 0.08 10.25
C PRO A 179 -11.54 0.17 10.63
N GLY A 180 -10.81 -0.97 10.64
CA GLY A 180 -9.36 -0.98 10.84
C GLY A 180 -8.59 -0.37 9.66
N ASP A 181 -9.05 -0.56 8.43
CA ASP A 181 -8.48 0.08 7.24
C ASP A 181 -8.72 1.60 7.28
N VAL A 182 -9.88 2.04 7.77
CA VAL A 182 -10.19 3.47 7.92
C VAL A 182 -9.32 4.12 8.98
N PHE A 183 -9.08 3.44 10.11
CA PHE A 183 -8.12 3.91 11.12
C PHE A 183 -6.73 4.09 10.51
N ALA A 184 -6.26 3.05 9.82
CA ALA A 184 -4.95 3.07 9.17
C ALA A 184 -4.83 4.16 8.09
N LEU A 185 -5.90 4.40 7.31
CA LEU A 185 -5.93 5.52 6.36
C LEU A 185 -5.90 6.87 7.08
N GLY A 186 -6.58 7.02 8.22
CA GLY A 186 -6.46 8.21 9.07
C GLY A 186 -5.02 8.48 9.50
N ALA A 187 -4.27 7.44 9.91
CA ALA A 187 -2.85 7.55 10.24
C ALA A 187 -1.98 7.92 9.01
N VAL A 188 -2.31 7.38 7.82
CA VAL A 188 -1.63 7.77 6.56
C VAL A 188 -1.86 9.25 6.23
N LEU A 189 -3.09 9.76 6.40
CA LEU A 189 -3.40 11.18 6.20
C LEU A 189 -2.66 12.07 7.21
N ALA A 190 -2.63 11.67 8.48
CA ALA A 190 -1.85 12.33 9.51
C ALA A 190 -0.37 12.40 9.12
N TYR A 191 0.20 11.26 8.73
CA TYR A 191 1.60 11.17 8.29
C TYR A 191 1.89 12.07 7.07
N ALA A 192 1.03 12.05 6.07
CA ALA A 192 1.20 12.87 4.87
C ALA A 192 1.18 14.37 5.19
N ALA A 193 0.38 14.77 6.18
CA ALA A 193 0.18 16.16 6.59
C ALA A 193 1.19 16.66 7.63
N THR A 194 1.87 15.78 8.37
CA THR A 194 2.73 16.19 9.51
C THR A 194 4.10 15.50 9.52
N GLY A 195 4.24 14.34 8.87
CA GLY A 195 5.39 13.44 8.99
C GLY A 195 5.26 12.42 10.14
N HIS A 196 4.15 12.44 10.90
CA HIS A 196 3.89 11.54 12.02
C HIS A 196 2.57 10.81 11.85
N THR A 197 2.52 9.50 12.15
CA THR A 197 1.27 8.70 12.12
C THR A 197 0.41 8.94 13.37
N VAL A 198 1.04 9.42 14.43
CA VAL A 198 0.40 9.83 15.69
C VAL A 198 0.82 11.27 16.01
N PRO A 199 0.29 12.26 15.26
CA PRO A 199 0.63 13.65 15.49
C PRO A 199 -0.09 14.23 16.71
N GLU A 200 0.48 15.29 17.30
CA GLU A 200 -0.28 16.14 18.19
C GLU A 200 -1.41 16.82 17.41
N ARG A 201 -2.52 17.08 18.09
CA ARG A 201 -3.72 17.65 17.42
C ARG A 201 -3.44 18.96 16.70
N GLU A 202 -2.58 19.79 17.27
CA GLU A 202 -2.19 21.10 16.79
C GLU A 202 -1.30 21.05 15.53
N GLU A 203 -0.59 19.94 15.31
CA GLU A 203 0.24 19.71 14.12
C GLU A 203 -0.60 19.50 12.86
N LEU A 204 -1.83 18.98 13.02
CA LEU A 204 -2.73 18.75 11.89
C LEU A 204 -3.28 20.07 11.33
N PRO A 205 -3.29 20.25 10.00
CA PRO A 205 -3.98 21.37 9.36
C PRO A 205 -5.44 21.44 9.83
N PRO A 206 -5.97 22.64 10.18
CA PRO A 206 -7.31 22.77 10.73
C PRO A 206 -8.42 22.09 9.92
N ALA A 207 -8.32 22.14 8.60
CA ALA A 207 -9.32 21.53 7.71
C ALA A 207 -9.25 19.99 7.64
N LEU A 208 -8.12 19.38 7.99
CA LEU A 208 -7.96 17.93 8.05
C LEU A 208 -8.28 17.35 9.43
N ARG A 209 -8.22 18.14 10.50
CA ARG A 209 -8.42 17.68 11.89
C ARG A 209 -9.71 16.89 12.08
N PRO A 210 -10.90 17.37 11.65
CA PRO A 210 -12.13 16.63 11.86
C PRO A 210 -12.11 15.25 11.21
N VAL A 211 -11.65 15.17 9.97
CA VAL A 211 -11.61 13.94 9.19
C VAL A 211 -10.61 12.95 9.79
N VAL A 212 -9.39 13.39 10.09
CA VAL A 212 -8.36 12.53 10.68
C VAL A 212 -8.80 12.05 12.07
N SER A 213 -9.35 12.95 12.91
CA SER A 213 -9.81 12.58 14.26
C SER A 213 -10.93 11.54 14.22
N SER A 214 -11.87 11.65 13.28
CA SER A 214 -12.95 10.65 13.14
C SER A 214 -12.41 9.27 12.70
N CYS A 215 -11.43 9.24 11.80
CA CYS A 215 -10.79 7.99 11.41
C CYS A 215 -10.05 7.32 12.56
N LEU A 216 -9.39 8.11 13.41
CA LEU A 216 -8.59 7.64 14.55
C LEU A 216 -9.42 7.40 15.82
N ALA A 217 -10.74 7.42 15.75
CA ALA A 217 -11.60 7.09 16.87
C ALA A 217 -11.23 5.71 17.46
N ARG A 218 -11.21 5.62 18.80
CA ARG A 218 -10.85 4.38 19.51
C ARG A 218 -11.84 3.27 19.26
N ASP A 219 -13.14 3.61 19.34
CA ASP A 219 -14.20 2.66 19.00
C ASP A 219 -14.32 2.54 17.48
N PRO A 220 -14.18 1.33 16.89
CA PRO A 220 -14.39 1.11 15.48
C PRO A 220 -15.76 1.56 14.95
N ALA A 221 -16.79 1.57 15.80
CA ALA A 221 -18.16 1.98 15.43
C ALA A 221 -18.28 3.50 15.20
N ASP A 222 -17.41 4.30 15.81
CA ASP A 222 -17.40 5.75 15.66
C ASP A 222 -16.64 6.21 14.39
N ARG A 223 -15.96 5.30 13.71
CA ARG A 223 -15.21 5.62 12.50
C ARG A 223 -16.13 5.70 11.28
N PRO A 224 -15.88 6.63 10.34
CA PRO A 224 -16.65 6.69 9.10
C PRO A 224 -16.44 5.43 8.26
N THR A 225 -17.34 5.18 7.32
CA THR A 225 -17.06 4.22 6.24
C THR A 225 -16.04 4.80 5.27
N ALA A 226 -15.37 3.96 4.49
CA ALA A 226 -14.45 4.44 3.46
C ALA A 226 -15.14 5.32 2.41
N ALA A 227 -16.40 5.03 2.07
CA ALA A 227 -17.21 5.86 1.17
C ALA A 227 -17.50 7.24 1.77
N ALA A 228 -17.92 7.31 3.04
CA ALA A 228 -18.16 8.59 3.73
C ALA A 228 -16.85 9.39 3.88
N LEU A 229 -15.73 8.71 4.09
CA LEU A 229 -14.42 9.36 4.15
C LEU A 229 -14.03 9.97 2.80
N MET A 230 -14.26 9.27 1.69
CA MET A 230 -14.04 9.80 0.35
C MET A 230 -14.83 11.10 0.12
N GLU A 231 -16.12 11.10 0.48
CA GLU A 231 -16.98 12.29 0.37
C GLU A 231 -16.47 13.46 1.23
N ALA A 232 -16.04 13.19 2.46
CA ALA A 232 -15.53 14.21 3.38
C ALA A 232 -14.20 14.84 2.91
N LEU A 233 -13.42 14.10 2.12
CA LEU A 233 -12.16 14.57 1.55
C LEU A 233 -12.36 15.34 0.22
N ALA A 234 -13.49 15.15 -0.45
CA ALA A 234 -13.81 15.90 -1.66
C ALA A 234 -13.96 17.40 -1.38
N PRO A 235 -13.54 18.28 -2.32
CA PRO A 235 -13.76 19.70 -2.14
C PRO A 235 -15.25 20.04 -2.21
N PRO A 236 -15.71 21.07 -1.47
CA PRO A 236 -17.14 21.47 -1.41
C PRO A 236 -17.76 21.77 -2.79
N THR A 237 -16.96 22.20 -3.75
CA THR A 237 -17.37 22.51 -5.13
C THR A 237 -17.58 21.28 -6.02
N ALA A 238 -17.13 20.10 -5.61
CA ALA A 238 -17.28 18.86 -6.38
C ALA A 238 -18.72 18.30 -6.33
N HIS A 239 -19.58 18.81 -5.46
CA HIS A 239 -20.97 18.32 -5.29
C HIS A 239 -21.87 18.56 -6.50
N GLN A 240 -21.44 19.32 -7.51
CA GLN A 240 -22.23 19.57 -8.73
C GLN A 240 -21.76 18.83 -9.97
N THR A 241 -20.64 18.14 -9.91
CA THR A 241 -20.16 17.33 -11.02
C THR A 241 -20.36 15.87 -10.66
N VAL A 242 -21.29 15.22 -11.33
CA VAL A 242 -21.71 13.82 -11.16
C VAL A 242 -20.59 12.86 -11.61
N LEU A 243 -19.41 12.95 -11.02
CA LEU A 243 -18.34 12.00 -11.22
C LEU A 243 -17.94 11.48 -9.85
N ASN A 244 -18.53 10.37 -9.48
CA ASN A 244 -18.31 9.63 -8.25
C ASN A 244 -16.94 8.94 -8.20
N SER A 245 -15.87 9.60 -8.65
CA SER A 245 -14.52 9.08 -8.63
C SER A 245 -13.52 10.10 -8.10
N ALA A 246 -12.68 9.66 -7.16
CA ALA A 246 -11.59 10.46 -6.64
C ALA A 246 -10.57 10.88 -7.71
N GLY A 247 -10.58 10.25 -8.88
CA GLY A 247 -9.76 10.62 -10.03
C GLY A 247 -9.94 12.08 -10.46
N THR A 248 -11.10 12.68 -10.19
CA THR A 248 -11.34 14.11 -10.47
C THR A 248 -10.50 15.05 -9.60
N LEU A 249 -9.99 14.58 -8.46
CA LEU A 249 -9.10 15.33 -7.57
C LEU A 249 -7.64 15.27 -8.01
N LEU A 250 -7.29 14.35 -8.90
CA LEU A 250 -5.95 14.15 -9.41
C LEU A 250 -5.74 14.98 -10.69
N THR A 251 -6.04 16.27 -10.61
CA THR A 251 -5.79 17.23 -11.71
C THR A 251 -4.29 17.47 -11.87
N PRO A 252 -3.83 17.97 -13.04
CA PRO A 252 -2.44 18.39 -13.21
C PRO A 252 -2.00 19.30 -12.05
N GLY A 253 -0.86 18.96 -11.42
CA GLY A 253 -0.34 19.70 -10.26
C GLY A 253 -0.81 19.17 -8.89
N TRP A 254 -1.55 18.07 -8.82
CA TRP A 254 -1.92 17.42 -7.55
C TRP A 254 -0.69 16.95 -6.73
N LEU A 255 0.40 16.56 -7.43
CA LEU A 255 1.69 16.24 -6.80
C LEU A 255 2.61 17.46 -6.79
N PRO A 256 3.38 17.68 -5.71
CA PRO A 256 4.42 18.69 -5.67
C PRO A 256 5.49 18.46 -6.75
N GLY A 257 5.98 19.53 -7.38
CA GLY A 257 6.94 19.45 -8.49
C GLY A 257 8.23 18.67 -8.17
N ARG A 258 8.72 18.72 -6.92
CA ARG A 258 9.89 17.93 -6.50
C ARG A 258 9.62 16.43 -6.53
N VAL A 259 8.42 16.01 -6.17
CA VAL A 259 7.98 14.60 -6.22
C VAL A 259 7.88 14.15 -7.68
N VAL A 260 7.27 14.96 -8.55
CA VAL A 260 7.20 14.70 -9.99
C VAL A 260 8.58 14.56 -10.61
N ALA A 261 9.52 15.47 -10.29
CA ALA A 261 10.89 15.41 -10.77
C ALA A 261 11.63 14.15 -10.29
N ALA A 262 11.37 13.68 -9.08
CA ALA A 262 11.96 12.44 -8.57
C ALA A 262 11.40 11.19 -9.26
N LEU A 263 10.09 11.17 -9.57
CA LEU A 263 9.47 10.10 -10.37
C LEU A 263 10.08 10.04 -11.78
N ALA A 264 10.29 11.19 -12.41
CA ALA A 264 10.93 11.25 -13.73
C ALA A 264 12.38 10.75 -13.70
N ARG A 265 13.16 11.12 -12.68
CA ARG A 265 14.54 10.59 -12.51
C ARG A 265 14.54 9.08 -12.30
N GLN A 266 13.67 8.55 -11.43
CA GLN A 266 13.53 7.11 -11.21
C GLN A 266 13.23 6.37 -12.51
N SER A 267 12.34 6.94 -13.35
CA SER A 267 12.01 6.36 -14.66
C SER A 267 13.23 6.33 -15.58
N ALA A 268 14.00 7.42 -15.64
CA ALA A 268 15.21 7.51 -16.48
C ALA A 268 16.30 6.54 -16.00
N GLU A 269 16.53 6.45 -14.70
CA GLU A 269 17.50 5.53 -14.10
C GLU A 269 17.14 4.07 -14.40
N LEU A 270 15.85 3.73 -14.33
CA LEU A 270 15.40 2.37 -14.62
C LEU A 270 15.53 2.00 -16.09
N LEU A 271 15.27 2.94 -17.01
CA LEU A 271 15.46 2.73 -18.45
C LEU A 271 16.93 2.51 -18.81
N ALA A 272 17.85 3.11 -18.06
CA ALA A 272 19.28 2.94 -18.22
C ALA A 272 19.84 1.69 -17.52
N ALA A 273 19.08 1.06 -16.63
CA ALA A 273 19.53 -0.08 -15.84
C ALA A 273 19.31 -1.41 -16.58
N GLU A 274 20.31 -2.30 -16.52
CA GLU A 274 20.13 -3.70 -16.88
C GLU A 274 19.39 -4.42 -15.73
N LEU A 275 18.11 -4.72 -15.94
CA LEU A 275 17.28 -5.40 -14.93
C LEU A 275 17.47 -6.92 -14.99
N PRO A 276 17.58 -7.60 -13.84
CA PRO A 276 17.64 -9.05 -13.80
C PRO A 276 16.30 -9.66 -14.26
N VAL A 277 16.42 -10.81 -14.94
CA VAL A 277 15.25 -11.63 -15.32
C VAL A 277 14.85 -12.51 -14.15
N VAL A 278 13.55 -12.61 -13.87
CA VAL A 278 13.00 -13.57 -12.89
C VAL A 278 13.20 -14.98 -13.47
N PRO A 279 13.78 -15.94 -12.73
CA PRO A 279 13.90 -17.31 -13.20
C PRO A 279 12.53 -17.90 -13.55
N GLU A 280 12.45 -18.58 -14.70
CA GLU A 280 11.26 -19.35 -15.05
C GLU A 280 11.05 -20.43 -14.00
N GLN A 281 9.82 -20.57 -13.49
CA GLN A 281 9.49 -21.64 -12.56
C GLN A 281 9.50 -22.93 -13.36
N THR A 282 10.57 -23.74 -13.21
CA THR A 282 10.63 -25.06 -13.79
C THR A 282 9.53 -25.90 -13.16
N ALA A 283 8.53 -26.29 -13.97
CA ALA A 283 7.54 -27.26 -13.56
C ALA A 283 8.27 -28.51 -13.01
N PRO A 284 7.81 -29.10 -11.89
CA PRO A 284 8.43 -30.30 -11.35
C PRO A 284 8.41 -31.37 -12.45
N ALA A 285 9.58 -31.89 -12.81
CA ALA A 285 9.75 -32.96 -13.78
C ALA A 285 8.82 -34.12 -13.36
N GLU A 286 7.86 -34.45 -14.24
CA GLU A 286 7.03 -35.63 -14.10
C GLU A 286 7.93 -36.83 -13.79
N ARG A 287 7.81 -37.38 -12.59
CA ARG A 287 8.53 -38.61 -12.23
C ARG A 287 8.06 -39.71 -13.16
N ALA A 288 8.90 -40.03 -14.13
CA ALA A 288 8.69 -41.19 -14.97
C ALA A 288 8.49 -42.42 -14.05
N THR A 289 7.31 -43.00 -14.10
CA THR A 289 6.96 -44.25 -13.41
C THR A 289 7.85 -45.34 -14.00
N PRO A 290 8.65 -46.09 -13.22
CA PRO A 290 9.41 -47.20 -13.77
C PRO A 290 8.43 -48.27 -14.25
N ALA A 291 8.54 -48.65 -15.53
CA ALA A 291 7.82 -49.77 -16.08
C ALA A 291 8.16 -51.03 -15.31
N ARG A 292 7.16 -51.72 -14.74
CA ARG A 292 7.31 -53.05 -14.20
C ARG A 292 7.45 -54.02 -15.36
N THR A 293 8.60 -54.67 -15.44
CA THR A 293 8.82 -55.92 -16.12
C THR A 293 8.42 -57.08 -15.22
#